data_e276542e62556b3026a41120e945e195
#
_entry.id   e276542e62556b3026a41120e945e195
#
_cell.length_a   1.000
_cell.length_b   1.000
_cell.length_c   1.000
_cell.angle_alpha   90.00
_cell.angle_beta   90.00
_cell.angle_gamma   90.00
#
_symmetry.space_group_name_H-M   'P 1'
#
loop_
_entity.id
_entity.type
_entity.pdbx_description
1 polymer ?
#
loop_
_entity_poly.entity_id
_entity_poly.type
_entity_poly.pdbx_seq_one_letter_code
_entity_poly.pdbx_strand_id
1 'polypeptide(L)'
;MNFVSLSRPPGGVRPAPMKFQGSQNYVATQDLMLAVNAAITLKRPLLVKGEPGTGKTMLAEEVATALKMPLLQWHVKSTTKAQQGLYEYDAVSRLRDSQLGDARVKDIHNYIVKGVLWQAFASEQPVALLIDEIDKADIEFPNDLLRELDRMEFYVYETREMVRAKHRPLVFITSNNEKELPDAFLRRCFFHYIKFPEAETMTKIVDVHFPDLRKTLLASALKTFYDVRNLPGLKKKPSTSELLDWLKLLVAEDIPVEALQSRDDKVAVPPLVGALLKNEQDVTLFEKLVFMQRHNR
;
A
#
# COMPACT_ATOMS: atom_id res chain seq x y z
N MET A 1 -44.29 35.31 6.75
CA MET A 1 -43.19 34.31 6.90
C MET A 1 -41.88 35.07 6.77
N ASN A 2 -41.26 35.35 7.92
CA ASN A 2 -40.01 36.13 8.00
C ASN A 2 -38.83 35.19 7.87
N PHE A 3 -38.04 35.31 6.81
CA PHE A 3 -36.77 34.65 6.65
C PHE A 3 -35.74 35.33 7.59
N VAL A 4 -35.33 34.63 8.63
CA VAL A 4 -34.20 35.06 9.49
C VAL A 4 -32.92 34.82 8.71
N SER A 5 -32.27 35.93 8.31
CA SER A 5 -30.93 35.93 7.72
C SER A 5 -29.91 35.53 8.80
N LEU A 6 -29.34 34.35 8.71
CA LEU A 6 -28.22 33.92 9.49
C LEU A 6 -26.95 34.59 8.94
N SER A 7 -26.53 35.67 9.60
CA SER A 7 -25.24 36.36 9.35
C SER A 7 -24.09 35.40 9.67
N ARG A 8 -23.22 35.15 8.67
CA ARG A 8 -21.95 34.45 8.86
C ARG A 8 -21.02 35.21 9.77
N PRO A 9 -20.31 34.57 10.72
CA PRO A 9 -19.26 35.24 11.50
C PRO A 9 -18.06 35.59 10.60
N PRO A 10 -17.36 36.68 10.88
CA PRO A 10 -16.25 37.15 10.06
C PRO A 10 -14.99 36.30 10.26
N GLY A 11 -14.41 35.88 9.12
CA GLY A 11 -12.98 35.83 8.89
C GLY A 11 -12.09 34.98 9.80
N GLY A 12 -12.36 33.70 10.00
CA GLY A 12 -11.31 32.75 10.34
C GLY A 12 -10.57 32.34 9.04
N VAL A 13 -9.27 32.65 8.97
CA VAL A 13 -8.38 32.13 7.91
C VAL A 13 -8.49 30.61 7.95
N ARG A 14 -9.18 30.03 6.97
CA ARG A 14 -9.17 28.57 6.83
C ARG A 14 -7.73 28.17 6.52
N PRO A 15 -7.10 27.25 7.30
CA PRO A 15 -5.80 26.74 6.91
C PRO A 15 -5.92 26.24 5.46
N ALA A 16 -4.90 26.56 4.64
CA ALA A 16 -4.86 26.13 3.26
C ALA A 16 -5.12 24.61 3.22
N PRO A 17 -5.98 24.12 2.32
CA PRO A 17 -6.29 22.70 2.27
C PRO A 17 -4.98 21.95 2.07
N MET A 18 -4.70 20.97 2.95
CA MET A 18 -3.57 20.05 2.77
C MET A 18 -3.71 19.41 1.39
N LYS A 19 -2.69 19.57 0.55
CA LYS A 19 -2.68 19.00 -0.80
C LYS A 19 -1.37 18.25 -1.01
N PHE A 20 -1.49 17.02 -1.47
CA PHE A 20 -0.37 16.24 -1.96
C PHE A 20 -0.01 16.69 -3.37
N GLN A 21 1.24 17.04 -3.60
CA GLN A 21 1.78 17.53 -4.89
C GLN A 21 2.87 16.60 -5.46
N GLY A 22 2.96 15.38 -4.91
CA GLY A 22 4.05 14.45 -5.22
C GLY A 22 5.15 14.48 -4.16
N SER A 23 6.14 13.63 -4.34
CA SER A 23 7.35 13.58 -3.52
C SER A 23 8.58 13.36 -4.41
N GLN A 24 9.79 13.50 -3.84
CA GLN A 24 11.03 13.25 -4.58
C GLN A 24 11.31 11.76 -4.78
N ASN A 25 10.79 10.92 -3.89
CA ASN A 25 11.09 9.48 -3.86
C ASN A 25 9.99 8.63 -4.50
N TYR A 26 8.88 9.24 -4.93
CA TYR A 26 7.74 8.52 -5.48
C TYR A 26 7.17 9.21 -6.72
N VAL A 27 7.12 8.48 -7.83
CA VAL A 27 6.56 8.98 -9.11
C VAL A 27 5.04 8.86 -9.05
N ALA A 28 4.37 9.93 -8.58
CA ALA A 28 2.91 9.99 -8.58
C ALA A 28 2.39 10.51 -9.92
N THR A 29 1.47 9.76 -10.54
CA THR A 29 0.73 10.25 -11.71
C THR A 29 -0.26 11.35 -11.30
N GLN A 30 -0.69 12.19 -12.25
CA GLN A 30 -1.69 13.22 -11.98
C GLN A 30 -2.98 12.64 -11.41
N ASP A 31 -3.46 11.54 -11.97
CA ASP A 31 -4.69 10.86 -11.51
C ASP A 31 -4.55 10.35 -10.08
N LEU A 32 -3.38 9.83 -9.71
CA LEU A 32 -3.11 9.38 -8.35
C LEU A 32 -3.08 10.55 -7.36
N MET A 33 -2.41 11.66 -7.72
CA MET A 33 -2.42 12.88 -6.91
C MET A 33 -3.84 13.43 -6.72
N LEU A 34 -4.65 13.43 -7.78
CA LEU A 34 -6.06 13.83 -7.71
C LEU A 34 -6.85 12.91 -6.77
N ALA A 35 -6.63 11.59 -6.85
CA ALA A 35 -7.29 10.61 -5.98
C ALA A 35 -6.94 10.82 -4.49
N VAL A 36 -5.66 11.03 -4.17
CA VAL A 36 -5.22 11.36 -2.81
C VAL A 36 -5.91 12.64 -2.31
N ASN A 37 -5.89 13.71 -3.11
CA ASN A 37 -6.48 14.99 -2.74
C ASN A 37 -8.01 14.93 -2.63
N ALA A 38 -8.66 14.09 -3.45
CA ALA A 38 -10.10 13.83 -3.35
C ALA A 38 -10.45 13.10 -2.04
N ALA A 39 -9.68 12.06 -1.68
CA ALA A 39 -9.86 11.35 -0.41
C ALA A 39 -9.70 12.28 0.81
N ILE A 40 -8.68 13.15 0.79
CA ILE A 40 -8.47 14.19 1.83
C ILE A 40 -9.69 15.12 1.91
N THR A 41 -10.16 15.63 0.78
CA THR A 41 -11.26 16.59 0.71
C THR A 41 -12.59 15.99 1.16
N LEU A 42 -12.86 14.75 0.71
CA LEU A 42 -14.09 14.01 1.05
C LEU A 42 -14.04 13.41 2.45
N LYS A 43 -12.86 13.39 3.09
CA LYS A 43 -12.62 12.72 4.38
C LYS A 43 -13.03 11.25 4.33
N ARG A 44 -12.70 10.56 3.24
CA ARG A 44 -12.96 9.14 3.02
C ARG A 44 -11.66 8.35 2.97
N PRO A 45 -11.66 7.07 3.38
CA PRO A 45 -10.52 6.20 3.15
C PRO A 45 -10.18 6.14 1.64
N LEU A 46 -8.89 6.20 1.32
CA LEU A 46 -8.39 5.95 -0.04
C LEU A 46 -8.08 4.47 -0.20
N LEU A 47 -8.90 3.76 -0.96
CA LEU A 47 -8.65 2.39 -1.34
C LEU A 47 -7.82 2.36 -2.63
N VAL A 48 -6.59 1.87 -2.51
CA VAL A 48 -5.65 1.73 -3.62
C VAL A 48 -5.53 0.26 -4.00
N LYS A 49 -6.02 -0.09 -5.16
CA LYS A 49 -5.85 -1.43 -5.76
C LYS A 49 -4.78 -1.40 -6.85
N GLY A 50 -4.15 -2.53 -7.09
CA GLY A 50 -3.16 -2.70 -8.17
C GLY A 50 -2.38 -3.98 -8.01
N GLU A 51 -1.62 -4.34 -9.03
CA GLU A 51 -0.75 -5.52 -8.98
C GLU A 51 0.28 -5.41 -7.84
N PRO A 52 0.80 -6.53 -7.33
CA PRO A 52 1.92 -6.52 -6.39
C PRO A 52 3.11 -5.72 -6.94
N GLY A 53 3.81 -5.00 -6.06
CA GLY A 53 5.00 -4.22 -6.44
C GLY A 53 4.74 -2.95 -7.25
N THR A 54 3.50 -2.42 -7.27
CA THR A 54 3.16 -1.13 -7.92
C THR A 54 3.31 0.08 -6.99
N GLY A 55 3.91 -0.06 -5.81
CA GLY A 55 4.19 1.05 -4.90
C GLY A 55 3.01 1.51 -4.05
N LYS A 56 1.99 0.67 -3.82
CA LYS A 56 0.80 1.03 -3.02
C LYS A 56 1.13 1.41 -1.57
N THR A 57 1.94 0.61 -0.90
CA THR A 57 2.38 0.86 0.47
C THR A 57 3.24 2.12 0.55
N MET A 58 4.20 2.26 -0.38
CA MET A 58 5.07 3.43 -0.49
C MET A 58 4.30 4.73 -0.73
N LEU A 59 3.16 4.68 -1.43
CA LEU A 59 2.30 5.86 -1.60
C LEU A 59 1.86 6.43 -0.25
N ALA A 60 1.41 5.60 0.69
CA ALA A 60 0.97 6.05 2.00
C ALA A 60 2.12 6.67 2.81
N GLU A 61 3.31 6.08 2.74
CA GLU A 61 4.52 6.57 3.38
C GLU A 61 4.93 7.95 2.84
N GLU A 62 4.95 8.10 1.52
CA GLU A 62 5.35 9.35 0.86
C GLU A 62 4.31 10.46 1.03
N VAL A 63 3.01 10.14 1.03
CA VAL A 63 1.96 11.13 1.33
C VAL A 63 2.04 11.57 2.79
N ALA A 64 2.23 10.64 3.73
CA ALA A 64 2.39 10.97 5.15
C ALA A 64 3.60 11.88 5.37
N THR A 65 4.74 11.56 4.76
CA THR A 65 5.97 12.37 4.80
C THR A 65 5.75 13.77 4.21
N ALA A 66 5.16 13.86 3.01
CA ALA A 66 4.90 15.13 2.33
C ALA A 66 3.92 16.02 3.10
N LEU A 67 2.95 15.43 3.80
CA LEU A 67 1.98 16.14 4.65
C LEU A 67 2.48 16.33 6.10
N LYS A 68 3.69 15.84 6.43
CA LYS A 68 4.28 15.91 7.78
C LYS A 68 3.40 15.25 8.84
N MET A 69 2.76 14.13 8.50
CA MET A 69 1.93 13.34 9.39
C MET A 69 2.69 12.10 9.87
N PRO A 70 2.60 11.72 11.14
CA PRO A 70 3.00 10.38 11.57
C PRO A 70 2.20 9.34 10.82
N LEU A 71 2.86 8.25 10.39
CA LEU A 71 2.21 7.12 9.75
C LEU A 71 2.09 5.96 10.75
N LEU A 72 0.86 5.52 10.95
CA LEU A 72 0.56 4.28 11.66
C LEU A 72 0.24 3.19 10.62
N GLN A 73 0.86 2.02 10.77
CA GLN A 73 0.72 0.94 9.79
C GLN A 73 0.12 -0.31 10.44
N TRP A 74 -0.84 -0.88 9.75
CA TRP A 74 -1.46 -2.15 10.12
C TRP A 74 -1.35 -3.14 8.96
N HIS A 75 -0.42 -4.08 9.05
CA HIS A 75 -0.25 -5.14 8.07
C HIS A 75 -1.27 -6.26 8.36
N VAL A 76 -2.20 -6.44 7.45
CA VAL A 76 -3.26 -7.44 7.55
C VAL A 76 -2.72 -8.79 7.11
N LYS A 77 -3.02 -9.83 7.92
CA LYS A 77 -2.68 -11.23 7.66
C LYS A 77 -3.96 -12.04 7.53
N SER A 78 -3.86 -13.26 7.01
CA SER A 78 -5.01 -14.17 6.89
C SER A 78 -5.71 -14.48 8.23
N THR A 79 -4.97 -14.36 9.34
CA THR A 79 -5.48 -14.58 10.70
C THR A 79 -5.90 -13.30 11.41
N THR A 80 -5.73 -12.12 10.77
CA THR A 80 -6.05 -10.83 11.39
C THR A 80 -7.56 -10.67 11.53
N LYS A 81 -7.98 -10.24 12.71
CA LYS A 81 -9.38 -9.88 13.00
C LYS A 81 -9.52 -8.39 13.22
N ALA A 82 -10.67 -7.82 12.85
CA ALA A 82 -10.96 -6.39 12.98
C ALA A 82 -10.78 -5.88 14.41
N GLN A 83 -11.17 -6.69 15.41
CA GLN A 83 -11.02 -6.37 16.83
C GLN A 83 -9.57 -6.04 17.21
N GLN A 84 -8.58 -6.71 16.62
CA GLN A 84 -7.16 -6.48 16.92
C GLN A 84 -6.68 -5.08 16.52
N GLY A 85 -7.30 -4.50 15.50
CA GLY A 85 -7.03 -3.10 15.13
C GLY A 85 -7.60 -2.10 16.15
N LEU A 86 -8.65 -2.48 16.86
CA LEU A 86 -9.26 -1.66 17.92
C LEU A 86 -8.51 -1.84 19.23
N TYR A 87 -8.66 -3.00 19.86
CA TYR A 87 -7.96 -3.38 21.09
C TYR A 87 -8.07 -4.88 21.33
N GLU A 88 -7.23 -5.39 22.21
CA GLU A 88 -7.32 -6.73 22.75
C GLU A 88 -7.38 -6.66 24.29
N TYR A 89 -8.21 -7.49 24.88
CA TYR A 89 -8.29 -7.62 26.34
C TYR A 89 -7.52 -8.85 26.79
N ASP A 90 -6.44 -8.63 27.59
CA ASP A 90 -5.61 -9.70 28.14
C ASP A 90 -6.22 -10.27 29.43
N ALA A 91 -7.30 -11.04 29.25
CA ALA A 91 -7.99 -11.71 30.37
C ALA A 91 -7.11 -12.73 31.09
N VAL A 92 -6.18 -13.37 30.37
CA VAL A 92 -5.28 -14.40 30.91
C VAL A 92 -4.30 -13.77 31.88
N SER A 93 -3.63 -12.70 31.52
CA SER A 93 -2.73 -11.97 32.41
C SER A 93 -3.46 -11.41 33.60
N ARG A 94 -4.68 -10.88 33.43
CA ARG A 94 -5.49 -10.39 34.54
C ARG A 94 -5.88 -11.48 35.51
N LEU A 95 -6.27 -12.66 35.02
CA LEU A 95 -6.60 -13.81 35.90
C LEU A 95 -5.38 -14.27 36.69
N ARG A 96 -4.24 -14.42 36.04
CA ARG A 96 -2.97 -14.79 36.69
C ARG A 96 -2.58 -13.78 37.77
N ASP A 97 -2.60 -12.48 37.45
CA ASP A 97 -2.23 -11.42 38.40
C ASP A 97 -3.20 -11.36 39.56
N SER A 98 -4.51 -11.65 39.33
CA SER A 98 -5.50 -11.80 40.41
C SER A 98 -5.18 -12.94 41.39
N GLN A 99 -4.75 -14.09 40.86
CA GLN A 99 -4.34 -15.23 41.70
C GLN A 99 -3.07 -14.95 42.52
N LEU A 100 -2.18 -14.11 42.00
CA LEU A 100 -0.94 -13.68 42.64
C LEU A 100 -1.14 -12.50 43.60
N GLY A 101 -2.35 -11.93 43.68
CA GLY A 101 -2.64 -10.77 44.53
C GLY A 101 -2.01 -9.45 44.02
N ASP A 102 -1.68 -9.36 42.75
CA ASP A 102 -1.06 -8.17 42.15
C ASP A 102 -2.03 -6.98 42.13
N ALA A 103 -1.58 -5.82 42.62
CA ALA A 103 -2.39 -4.61 42.73
C ALA A 103 -2.88 -4.07 41.38
N ARG A 104 -2.20 -4.40 40.25
CA ARG A 104 -2.57 -3.98 38.90
C ARG A 104 -3.98 -4.45 38.50
N VAL A 105 -4.49 -5.53 39.09
CA VAL A 105 -5.84 -6.09 38.83
C VAL A 105 -6.95 -5.08 39.08
N LYS A 106 -6.73 -4.12 40.00
CA LYS A 106 -7.73 -3.11 40.37
C LYS A 106 -8.06 -2.16 39.22
N ASP A 107 -7.12 -1.95 38.27
CA ASP A 107 -7.35 -1.13 37.10
C ASP A 107 -7.34 -2.01 35.85
N ILE A 108 -8.53 -2.13 35.21
CA ILE A 108 -8.76 -2.92 34.02
C ILE A 108 -7.95 -2.41 32.82
N HIS A 109 -7.62 -1.12 32.78
CA HIS A 109 -6.85 -0.51 31.68
C HIS A 109 -5.45 -1.12 31.55
N ASN A 110 -4.88 -1.69 32.61
CA ASN A 110 -3.59 -2.38 32.56
C ASN A 110 -3.61 -3.64 31.68
N TYR A 111 -4.80 -4.13 31.34
CA TYR A 111 -4.99 -5.35 30.54
C TYR A 111 -5.65 -5.07 29.18
N ILE A 112 -5.75 -3.79 28.79
CA ILE A 112 -6.22 -3.39 27.46
C ILE A 112 -5.01 -3.09 26.60
N VAL A 113 -4.78 -3.92 25.58
CA VAL A 113 -3.75 -3.71 24.56
C VAL A 113 -4.36 -2.91 23.41
N LYS A 114 -3.90 -1.67 23.24
CA LYS A 114 -4.45 -0.75 22.24
C LYS A 114 -3.98 -1.14 20.83
N GLY A 115 -4.94 -1.37 19.93
CA GLY A 115 -4.67 -1.60 18.51
C GLY A 115 -4.32 -0.33 17.74
N VAL A 116 -4.01 -0.48 16.45
CA VAL A 116 -3.55 0.63 15.59
C VAL A 116 -4.64 1.69 15.39
N LEU A 117 -5.90 1.28 15.24
CA LEU A 117 -7.05 2.20 15.13
C LEU A 117 -7.23 3.02 16.41
N TRP A 118 -7.08 2.38 17.58
CA TRP A 118 -7.10 3.12 18.85
C TRP A 118 -6.00 4.19 18.87
N GLN A 119 -4.76 3.80 18.54
CA GLN A 119 -3.64 4.73 18.51
C GLN A 119 -3.91 5.91 17.57
N ALA A 120 -4.48 5.63 16.38
CA ALA A 120 -4.84 6.67 15.42
C ALA A 120 -5.94 7.61 15.97
N PHE A 121 -6.97 7.07 16.64
CA PHE A 121 -8.08 7.87 17.17
C PHE A 121 -7.68 8.68 18.41
N ALA A 122 -6.81 8.13 19.24
CA ALA A 122 -6.33 8.81 20.44
C ALA A 122 -5.21 9.82 20.17
N SER A 123 -4.69 9.90 18.95
CA SER A 123 -3.59 10.80 18.61
C SER A 123 -3.96 12.27 18.83
N GLU A 124 -3.03 13.02 19.45
CA GLU A 124 -3.18 14.48 19.69
C GLU A 124 -2.94 15.32 18.43
N GLN A 125 -2.42 14.71 17.37
CA GLN A 125 -2.17 15.35 16.09
C GLN A 125 -2.77 14.54 14.94
N PRO A 126 -3.06 15.19 13.80
CA PRO A 126 -3.48 14.45 12.60
C PRO A 126 -2.44 13.40 12.20
N VAL A 127 -2.90 12.17 11.93
CA VAL A 127 -2.07 11.04 11.52
C VAL A 127 -2.55 10.46 10.19
N ALA A 128 -1.64 9.81 9.47
CA ALA A 128 -1.98 8.89 8.40
C ALA A 128 -2.07 7.47 8.98
N LEU A 129 -3.05 6.70 8.51
CA LEU A 129 -3.26 5.30 8.87
C LEU A 129 -3.23 4.45 7.61
N LEU A 130 -2.33 3.50 7.54
CA LEU A 130 -2.27 2.52 6.47
C LEU A 130 -2.82 1.17 6.96
N ILE A 131 -3.86 0.67 6.30
CA ILE A 131 -4.36 -0.70 6.40
C ILE A 131 -3.87 -1.43 5.16
N ASP A 132 -2.78 -2.20 5.32
CA ASP A 132 -2.04 -2.78 4.20
C ASP A 132 -2.53 -4.20 3.91
N GLU A 133 -2.78 -4.50 2.62
CA GLU A 133 -3.21 -5.81 2.11
C GLU A 133 -4.52 -6.32 2.73
N ILE A 134 -5.56 -5.47 2.75
CA ILE A 134 -6.85 -5.77 3.39
C ILE A 134 -7.51 -7.06 2.87
N ASP A 135 -7.24 -7.43 1.64
CA ASP A 135 -7.76 -8.63 0.96
C ASP A 135 -7.09 -9.94 1.40
N LYS A 136 -6.06 -9.89 2.25
CA LYS A 136 -5.49 -11.10 2.87
C LYS A 136 -6.38 -11.69 3.97
N ALA A 137 -7.09 -10.85 4.71
CA ALA A 137 -7.99 -11.30 5.76
C ALA A 137 -9.23 -12.03 5.21
N ASP A 138 -10.09 -12.47 6.10
CA ASP A 138 -11.37 -13.05 5.75
C ASP A 138 -12.28 -12.01 5.10
N ILE A 139 -13.25 -12.47 4.30
CA ILE A 139 -14.17 -11.61 3.52
C ILE A 139 -14.99 -10.67 4.40
N GLU A 140 -15.26 -11.05 5.64
CA GLU A 140 -16.03 -10.24 6.60
C GLU A 140 -15.20 -9.12 7.25
N PHE A 141 -13.87 -9.26 7.27
CA PHE A 141 -12.97 -8.31 7.91
C PHE A 141 -13.19 -6.85 7.48
N PRO A 142 -13.32 -6.51 6.19
CA PRO A 142 -13.61 -5.13 5.79
C PRO A 142 -14.97 -4.64 6.30
N ASN A 143 -15.98 -5.52 6.36
CA ASN A 143 -17.31 -5.18 6.86
C ASN A 143 -17.30 -4.89 8.36
N ASP A 144 -16.50 -5.65 9.12
CA ASP A 144 -16.35 -5.47 10.57
C ASP A 144 -15.71 -4.12 10.94
N LEU A 145 -15.01 -3.48 10.00
CA LEU A 145 -14.39 -2.16 10.18
C LEU A 145 -15.24 -0.99 9.66
N LEU A 146 -16.38 -1.28 9.03
CA LEU A 146 -17.17 -0.24 8.36
C LEU A 146 -17.60 0.88 9.27
N ARG A 147 -18.16 0.53 10.44
CA ARG A 147 -18.68 1.49 11.40
C ARG A 147 -17.56 2.36 11.96
N GLU A 148 -16.46 1.73 12.33
CA GLU A 148 -15.31 2.39 12.97
C GLU A 148 -14.65 3.38 12.00
N LEU A 149 -14.52 3.01 10.72
CA LEU A 149 -13.98 3.88 9.68
C LEU A 149 -14.93 5.00 9.25
N ASP A 150 -16.25 4.77 9.32
CA ASP A 150 -17.25 5.80 9.01
C ASP A 150 -17.36 6.83 10.14
N ARG A 151 -17.59 6.31 11.37
CA ARG A 151 -17.88 7.12 12.55
C ARG A 151 -16.63 7.63 13.24
N MET A 152 -15.48 6.98 13.00
CA MET A 152 -14.22 7.22 13.68
C MET A 152 -14.37 7.11 15.20
N GLU A 153 -15.13 6.10 15.62
CA GLU A 153 -15.38 5.77 17.03
C GLU A 153 -15.62 4.28 17.19
N PHE A 154 -15.30 3.75 18.36
CA PHE A 154 -15.66 2.39 18.77
C PHE A 154 -15.85 2.31 20.29
N TYR A 155 -16.55 1.27 20.74
CA TYR A 155 -16.85 1.06 22.16
C TYR A 155 -15.94 -0.01 22.73
N VAL A 156 -15.40 0.26 23.94
CA VAL A 156 -14.58 -0.68 24.71
C VAL A 156 -15.46 -1.30 25.78
N TYR A 157 -15.78 -2.57 25.61
CA TYR A 157 -16.76 -3.25 26.47
C TYR A 157 -16.28 -3.39 27.91
N GLU A 158 -15.02 -3.66 28.13
CA GLU A 158 -14.43 -3.93 29.44
C GLU A 158 -14.36 -2.67 30.32
N THR A 159 -14.07 -1.52 29.72
CA THR A 159 -14.01 -0.22 30.42
C THR A 159 -15.32 0.57 30.32
N ARG A 160 -16.24 0.15 29.41
CA ARG A 160 -17.47 0.86 29.06
C ARG A 160 -17.25 2.27 28.53
N GLU A 161 -16.16 2.47 27.83
CA GLU A 161 -15.77 3.75 27.26
C GLU A 161 -15.97 3.80 25.76
N MET A 162 -16.28 4.99 25.25
CA MET A 162 -16.31 5.28 23.84
C MET A 162 -15.02 5.97 23.43
N VAL A 163 -14.22 5.32 22.58
CA VAL A 163 -13.05 5.92 21.99
C VAL A 163 -13.48 6.62 20.70
N ARG A 164 -13.19 7.93 20.60
CA ARG A 164 -13.50 8.76 19.44
C ARG A 164 -12.24 9.41 18.91
N ALA A 165 -12.13 9.53 17.59
CA ALA A 165 -11.01 10.20 16.97
C ALA A 165 -11.00 11.68 17.32
N LYS A 166 -9.92 12.17 17.94
CA LYS A 166 -9.67 13.58 18.20
C LYS A 166 -9.44 14.34 16.88
N HIS A 167 -8.67 13.74 15.99
CA HIS A 167 -8.47 14.17 14.61
C HIS A 167 -8.82 13.00 13.69
N ARG A 168 -9.61 13.28 12.64
CA ARG A 168 -9.93 12.24 11.66
C ARG A 168 -8.65 11.84 10.93
N PRO A 169 -8.17 10.59 11.04
CA PRO A 169 -6.97 10.13 10.34
C PRO A 169 -7.19 10.12 8.83
N LEU A 170 -6.10 10.35 8.07
CA LEU A 170 -6.06 10.09 6.64
C LEU A 170 -5.82 8.60 6.44
N VAL A 171 -6.86 7.87 6.02
CA VAL A 171 -6.80 6.41 5.93
C VAL A 171 -6.46 5.98 4.51
N PHE A 172 -5.38 5.20 4.38
CA PHE A 172 -5.01 4.47 3.18
C PHE A 172 -5.32 2.99 3.37
N ILE A 173 -5.85 2.36 2.34
CA ILE A 173 -6.15 0.93 2.34
C ILE A 173 -5.58 0.37 1.05
N THR A 174 -4.76 -0.68 1.15
CA THR A 174 -4.20 -1.33 -0.04
C THR A 174 -4.82 -2.70 -0.27
N SER A 175 -4.89 -3.10 -1.53
CA SER A 175 -5.33 -4.43 -1.95
C SER A 175 -4.56 -4.87 -3.20
N ASN A 176 -4.11 -6.12 -3.21
CA ASN A 176 -3.48 -6.77 -4.36
C ASN A 176 -4.50 -7.42 -5.30
N ASN A 177 -5.79 -7.27 -5.01
CA ASN A 177 -6.89 -7.86 -5.76
C ASN A 177 -6.89 -9.42 -5.71
N GLU A 178 -6.40 -9.97 -4.58
CA GLU A 178 -6.42 -11.43 -4.35
C GLU A 178 -7.84 -11.92 -4.06
N LYS A 179 -8.65 -11.08 -3.36
CA LYS A 179 -10.06 -11.33 -3.07
C LYS A 179 -10.90 -10.10 -3.38
N GLU A 180 -12.15 -10.32 -3.72
CA GLU A 180 -13.13 -9.23 -3.88
C GLU A 180 -13.48 -8.62 -2.51
N LEU A 181 -13.58 -7.29 -2.49
CA LEU A 181 -14.01 -6.57 -1.32
C LEU A 181 -15.53 -6.32 -1.36
N PRO A 182 -16.23 -6.35 -0.22
CA PRO A 182 -17.68 -6.15 -0.17
C PRO A 182 -18.11 -4.78 -0.73
N ASP A 183 -19.21 -4.74 -1.48
CA ASP A 183 -19.76 -3.51 -2.06
C ASP A 183 -20.03 -2.43 -1.01
N ALA A 184 -20.50 -2.83 0.17
CA ALA A 184 -20.75 -1.91 1.28
C ALA A 184 -19.50 -1.18 1.72
N PHE A 185 -18.35 -1.86 1.69
CA PHE A 185 -17.04 -1.29 2.00
C PHE A 185 -16.55 -0.37 0.87
N LEU A 186 -16.65 -0.82 -0.40
CA LEU A 186 -16.22 -0.06 -1.55
C LEU A 186 -16.91 1.31 -1.64
N ARG A 187 -18.21 1.38 -1.35
CA ARG A 187 -19.00 2.64 -1.38
C ARG A 187 -18.54 3.68 -0.36
N ARG A 188 -17.82 3.27 0.68
CA ARG A 188 -17.32 4.17 1.74
C ARG A 188 -15.92 4.68 1.46
N CYS A 189 -15.22 4.05 0.51
CA CYS A 189 -13.88 4.43 0.11
C CYS A 189 -13.88 5.35 -1.12
N PHE A 190 -12.86 6.18 -1.27
CA PHE A 190 -12.47 6.70 -2.57
C PHE A 190 -11.57 5.66 -3.23
N PHE A 191 -11.94 5.21 -4.41
CA PHE A 191 -11.24 4.12 -5.10
C PHE A 191 -10.25 4.65 -6.12
N HIS A 192 -9.04 4.08 -6.14
CA HIS A 192 -8.07 4.30 -7.21
C HIS A 192 -7.37 2.99 -7.57
N TYR A 193 -7.24 2.74 -8.87
CA TYR A 193 -6.50 1.58 -9.38
C TYR A 193 -5.17 2.03 -9.97
N ILE A 194 -4.05 1.59 -9.37
CA ILE A 194 -2.72 1.82 -9.91
C ILE A 194 -2.46 0.81 -11.00
N LYS A 195 -2.45 1.27 -12.25
CA LYS A 195 -2.04 0.47 -13.40
C LYS A 195 -0.55 0.19 -13.31
N PHE A 196 -0.15 -0.96 -13.85
CA PHE A 196 1.29 -1.25 -13.97
C PHE A 196 1.94 -0.16 -14.84
N PRO A 197 3.08 0.41 -14.41
CA PRO A 197 3.72 1.51 -15.13
C PRO A 197 4.09 1.13 -16.57
N GLU A 198 3.86 2.03 -17.49
CA GLU A 198 4.39 1.95 -18.85
C GLU A 198 5.88 2.35 -18.89
N ALA A 199 6.59 2.06 -19.98
CA ALA A 199 8.02 2.24 -20.08
C ALA A 199 8.51 3.67 -19.74
N GLU A 200 7.76 4.71 -20.11
CA GLU A 200 8.11 6.10 -19.78
C GLU A 200 8.02 6.36 -18.28
N THR A 201 6.95 5.92 -17.65
CA THR A 201 6.77 6.06 -16.19
C THR A 201 7.78 5.19 -15.44
N MET A 202 8.05 3.98 -15.93
CA MET A 202 9.04 3.08 -15.35
C MET A 202 10.46 3.67 -15.42
N THR A 203 10.81 4.36 -16.52
CA THR A 203 12.07 5.08 -16.61
C THR A 203 12.21 6.10 -15.49
N LYS A 204 11.17 6.90 -15.25
CA LYS A 204 11.16 7.88 -14.13
C LYS A 204 11.30 7.20 -12.77
N ILE A 205 10.65 6.05 -12.57
CA ILE A 205 10.76 5.28 -11.34
C ILE A 205 12.21 4.79 -11.15
N VAL A 206 12.80 4.23 -12.19
CA VAL A 206 14.20 3.77 -12.12
C VAL A 206 15.17 4.92 -11.89
N ASP A 207 14.96 6.08 -12.52
CA ASP A 207 15.81 7.27 -12.33
C ASP A 207 15.79 7.77 -10.87
N VAL A 208 14.66 7.62 -10.17
CA VAL A 208 14.57 7.93 -8.73
C VAL A 208 15.44 6.99 -7.88
N HIS A 209 15.45 5.69 -8.21
CA HIS A 209 16.20 4.68 -7.46
C HIS A 209 17.67 4.56 -7.86
N PHE A 210 18.00 4.87 -9.12
CA PHE A 210 19.31 4.73 -9.73
C PHE A 210 19.66 5.96 -10.57
N PRO A 211 19.91 7.13 -9.95
CA PRO A 211 20.13 8.39 -10.67
C PRO A 211 21.34 8.36 -11.61
N ASP A 212 22.34 7.53 -11.28
CA ASP A 212 23.59 7.42 -12.04
C ASP A 212 23.60 6.26 -13.04
N LEU A 213 22.45 5.58 -13.27
CA LEU A 213 22.39 4.45 -14.17
C LEU A 213 22.64 4.85 -15.63
N ARG A 214 23.52 4.12 -16.33
CA ARG A 214 23.78 4.36 -17.75
C ARG A 214 22.51 4.20 -18.58
N LYS A 215 22.13 5.22 -19.34
CA LYS A 215 20.89 5.24 -20.15
C LYS A 215 20.79 4.09 -21.15
N THR A 216 21.93 3.64 -21.70
CA THR A 216 21.98 2.48 -22.61
C THR A 216 21.62 1.18 -21.90
N LEU A 217 22.11 0.99 -20.66
CA LEU A 217 21.76 -0.17 -19.83
C LEU A 217 20.28 -0.13 -19.46
N LEU A 218 19.78 1.03 -19.02
CA LEU A 218 18.37 1.22 -18.67
C LEU A 218 17.44 0.87 -19.85
N ALA A 219 17.72 1.42 -21.04
CA ALA A 219 16.88 1.16 -22.22
C ALA A 219 16.86 -0.32 -22.60
N SER A 220 18.00 -1.00 -22.58
CA SER A 220 18.09 -2.44 -22.88
C SER A 220 17.41 -3.28 -21.82
N ALA A 221 17.60 -2.95 -20.55
CA ALA A 221 16.98 -3.65 -19.43
C ALA A 221 15.46 -3.49 -19.44
N LEU A 222 14.93 -2.28 -19.67
CA LEU A 222 13.48 -2.07 -19.76
C LEU A 222 12.87 -2.84 -20.93
N LYS A 223 13.52 -2.83 -22.12
CA LYS A 223 13.06 -3.63 -23.24
C LYS A 223 12.94 -5.10 -22.84
N THR A 224 14.03 -5.68 -22.33
CA THR A 224 14.06 -7.08 -21.90
C THR A 224 13.02 -7.38 -20.82
N PHE A 225 12.86 -6.50 -19.84
CA PHE A 225 11.87 -6.65 -18.78
C PHE A 225 10.45 -6.71 -19.34
N TYR A 226 10.06 -5.78 -20.23
CA TYR A 226 8.73 -5.79 -20.83
C TYR A 226 8.53 -6.98 -21.78
N ASP A 227 9.55 -7.39 -22.52
CA ASP A 227 9.50 -8.58 -23.35
C ASP A 227 9.20 -9.82 -22.49
N VAL A 228 9.89 -9.99 -21.35
CA VAL A 228 9.63 -11.06 -20.38
C VAL A 228 8.21 -10.94 -19.80
N ARG A 229 7.84 -9.74 -19.29
CA ARG A 229 6.56 -9.53 -18.63
C ARG A 229 5.34 -9.75 -19.54
N ASN A 230 5.48 -9.47 -20.82
CA ASN A 230 4.41 -9.59 -21.82
C ASN A 230 4.29 -10.99 -22.41
N LEU A 231 5.13 -11.94 -21.99
CA LEU A 231 5.02 -13.32 -22.45
C LEU A 231 3.67 -13.93 -22.06
N PRO A 232 2.97 -14.56 -23.00
CA PRO A 232 1.72 -15.22 -22.71
C PRO A 232 1.94 -16.46 -21.83
N GLY A 233 1.04 -16.69 -20.88
CA GLY A 233 1.05 -17.88 -20.04
C GLY A 233 1.90 -17.80 -18.77
N LEU A 234 2.54 -16.66 -18.47
CA LEU A 234 3.18 -16.47 -17.18
C LEU A 234 2.16 -16.51 -16.05
N LYS A 235 2.44 -17.32 -15.04
CA LYS A 235 1.66 -17.38 -13.80
C LYS A 235 1.84 -16.13 -12.96
N LYS A 236 3.09 -15.66 -12.88
CA LYS A 236 3.45 -14.46 -12.14
C LYS A 236 4.29 -13.52 -13.01
N LYS A 237 3.67 -12.43 -13.44
CA LYS A 237 4.38 -11.38 -14.17
C LYS A 237 5.36 -10.67 -13.24
N PRO A 238 6.60 -10.39 -13.68
CA PRO A 238 7.55 -9.62 -12.88
C PRO A 238 7.02 -8.21 -12.60
N SER A 239 7.22 -7.75 -11.38
CA SER A 239 6.77 -6.45 -10.88
C SER A 239 7.88 -5.39 -10.94
N THR A 240 7.56 -4.15 -10.53
CA THR A 240 8.54 -3.07 -10.41
C THR A 240 9.65 -3.43 -9.41
N SER A 241 9.32 -4.09 -8.31
CA SER A 241 10.31 -4.49 -7.31
C SER A 241 11.32 -5.49 -7.89
N GLU A 242 10.85 -6.51 -8.64
CA GLU A 242 11.73 -7.46 -9.30
C GLU A 242 12.61 -6.79 -10.37
N LEU A 243 12.09 -5.76 -11.08
CA LEU A 243 12.91 -4.96 -12.01
C LEU A 243 14.03 -4.21 -11.28
N LEU A 244 13.71 -3.53 -10.18
CA LEU A 244 14.70 -2.77 -9.42
C LEU A 244 15.77 -3.68 -8.82
N ASP A 245 15.37 -4.85 -8.28
CA ASP A 245 16.30 -5.87 -7.80
C ASP A 245 17.22 -6.38 -8.92
N TRP A 246 16.63 -6.66 -10.09
CA TRP A 246 17.38 -7.12 -11.24
C TRP A 246 18.39 -6.09 -11.73
N LEU A 247 17.99 -4.81 -11.85
CA LEU A 247 18.88 -3.71 -12.22
C LEU A 247 20.03 -3.56 -11.23
N LYS A 248 19.75 -3.66 -9.93
CA LYS A 248 20.77 -3.63 -8.88
C LYS A 248 21.80 -4.73 -9.07
N LEU A 249 21.35 -5.95 -9.40
CA LEU A 249 22.23 -7.09 -9.64
C LEU A 249 23.04 -6.92 -10.94
N LEU A 250 22.42 -6.41 -12.02
CA LEU A 250 23.14 -6.14 -13.29
C LEU A 250 24.29 -5.15 -13.09
N VAL A 251 24.07 -4.13 -12.24
CA VAL A 251 25.11 -3.14 -11.91
C VAL A 251 26.19 -3.75 -10.99
N ALA A 252 25.79 -4.52 -9.98
CA ALA A 252 26.72 -5.12 -9.03
C ALA A 252 27.67 -6.15 -9.67
N GLU A 253 27.19 -6.89 -10.65
CA GLU A 253 27.93 -7.93 -11.37
C GLU A 253 28.59 -7.41 -12.67
N ASP A 254 28.60 -6.09 -12.90
CA ASP A 254 29.16 -5.46 -14.09
C ASP A 254 28.69 -6.11 -15.41
N ILE A 255 27.42 -6.51 -15.50
CA ILE A 255 26.86 -7.18 -16.68
C ILE A 255 26.87 -6.20 -17.87
N PRO A 256 27.54 -6.54 -18.99
CA PRO A 256 27.61 -5.68 -20.14
C PRO A 256 26.27 -5.57 -20.84
N VAL A 257 25.99 -4.38 -21.43
CA VAL A 257 24.72 -4.10 -22.13
C VAL A 257 24.47 -5.09 -23.27
N GLU A 258 25.52 -5.56 -23.90
CA GLU A 258 25.50 -6.51 -25.02
C GLU A 258 24.91 -7.88 -24.58
N ALA A 259 25.03 -8.23 -23.30
CA ALA A 259 24.42 -9.45 -22.76
C ALA A 259 22.89 -9.38 -22.65
N LEU A 260 22.33 -8.15 -22.69
CA LEU A 260 20.88 -7.90 -22.71
C LEU A 260 20.34 -7.73 -24.12
N GLN A 261 21.23 -7.50 -25.09
CA GLN A 261 20.83 -7.30 -26.49
C GLN A 261 20.57 -8.65 -27.15
N SER A 262 19.39 -8.81 -27.71
CA SER A 262 19.08 -9.95 -28.56
C SER A 262 19.92 -9.89 -29.83
N ARG A 263 20.73 -10.90 -30.10
CA ARG A 263 21.34 -11.07 -31.43
C ARG A 263 20.25 -11.61 -32.37
N ASP A 264 20.06 -10.93 -33.52
CA ASP A 264 19.12 -11.35 -34.56
C ASP A 264 17.61 -11.36 -34.16
N ASP A 265 17.10 -10.34 -33.47
CA ASP A 265 15.69 -10.23 -33.06
C ASP A 265 15.17 -11.43 -32.24
N LYS A 266 16.05 -12.27 -31.72
CA LYS A 266 15.68 -13.45 -30.90
C LYS A 266 15.73 -13.08 -29.43
N VAL A 267 14.65 -13.40 -28.71
CA VAL A 267 14.64 -13.28 -27.25
C VAL A 267 15.72 -14.20 -26.69
N ALA A 268 16.65 -13.66 -25.93
CA ALA A 268 17.65 -14.45 -25.20
C ALA A 268 17.27 -14.55 -23.73
N VAL A 269 17.68 -15.63 -23.06
CA VAL A 269 17.52 -15.72 -21.60
C VAL A 269 18.37 -14.63 -20.98
N PRO A 270 17.76 -13.64 -20.29
CA PRO A 270 18.52 -12.57 -19.70
C PRO A 270 19.39 -13.10 -18.55
N PRO A 271 20.58 -12.52 -18.33
CA PRO A 271 21.37 -12.85 -17.15
C PRO A 271 20.56 -12.61 -15.88
N LEU A 272 20.75 -13.44 -14.88
CA LEU A 272 20.09 -13.33 -13.56
C LEU A 272 18.54 -13.36 -13.66
N VAL A 273 18.00 -14.13 -14.60
CA VAL A 273 16.55 -14.26 -14.85
C VAL A 273 15.75 -14.61 -13.60
N GLY A 274 16.34 -15.31 -12.62
CA GLY A 274 15.72 -15.61 -11.32
C GLY A 274 15.40 -14.37 -10.47
N ALA A 275 15.96 -13.20 -10.79
CA ALA A 275 15.52 -11.95 -10.19
C ALA A 275 14.14 -11.53 -10.71
N LEU A 276 13.84 -11.78 -11.98
CA LEU A 276 12.59 -11.43 -12.65
C LEU A 276 11.50 -12.50 -12.49
N LEU A 277 11.85 -13.78 -12.71
CA LEU A 277 10.90 -14.90 -12.67
C LEU A 277 11.04 -15.66 -11.35
N LYS A 278 9.99 -15.61 -10.52
CA LYS A 278 9.96 -16.22 -9.18
C LYS A 278 9.22 -17.57 -9.13
N ASN A 279 8.93 -18.14 -10.29
CA ASN A 279 8.21 -19.41 -10.42
C ASN A 279 8.94 -20.33 -11.40
N GLU A 280 9.21 -21.56 -11.00
CA GLU A 280 9.93 -22.54 -11.81
C GLU A 280 9.24 -22.82 -13.16
N GLN A 281 7.90 -22.86 -13.16
CA GLN A 281 7.12 -23.09 -14.38
C GLN A 281 7.25 -21.91 -15.35
N ASP A 282 7.35 -20.68 -14.85
CA ASP A 282 7.54 -19.49 -15.66
C ASP A 282 8.94 -19.47 -16.27
N VAL A 283 9.97 -19.88 -15.52
CA VAL A 283 11.34 -20.04 -16.05
C VAL A 283 11.37 -21.10 -17.17
N THR A 284 10.78 -22.27 -16.93
CA THR A 284 10.71 -23.34 -17.91
C THR A 284 9.94 -22.94 -19.18
N LEU A 285 8.82 -22.22 -19.02
CA LEU A 285 8.04 -21.67 -20.12
C LEU A 285 8.90 -20.71 -20.96
N PHE A 286 9.59 -19.80 -20.29
CA PHE A 286 10.45 -18.82 -20.95
C PHE A 286 11.57 -19.49 -21.75
N GLU A 287 12.29 -20.45 -21.15
CA GLU A 287 13.35 -21.20 -21.81
C GLU A 287 12.85 -21.98 -23.05
N LYS A 288 11.67 -22.60 -22.95
CA LYS A 288 11.03 -23.28 -24.10
C LYS A 288 10.70 -22.31 -25.22
N LEU A 289 10.15 -21.12 -24.92
CA LEU A 289 9.83 -20.12 -25.93
C LEU A 289 11.09 -19.60 -26.64
N VAL A 290 12.15 -19.35 -25.88
CA VAL A 290 13.47 -18.97 -26.42
C VAL A 290 14.02 -20.07 -27.33
N PHE A 291 13.92 -21.34 -26.91
CA PHE A 291 14.36 -22.50 -27.70
C PHE A 291 13.58 -22.63 -29.01
N MET A 292 12.23 -22.53 -28.96
CA MET A 292 11.38 -22.62 -30.16
C MET A 292 11.68 -21.50 -31.16
N GLN A 293 11.91 -20.27 -30.70
CA GLN A 293 12.27 -19.15 -31.58
C GLN A 293 13.65 -19.33 -32.24
N ARG A 294 14.54 -20.11 -31.63
CA ARG A 294 15.85 -20.44 -32.21
C ARG A 294 15.77 -21.53 -33.29
N HIS A 295 14.77 -22.39 -33.26
CA HIS A 295 14.66 -23.57 -34.14
C HIS A 295 13.57 -23.46 -35.22
N ASN A 296 12.72 -22.42 -35.18
CA ASN A 296 11.70 -22.18 -36.21
C ASN A 296 12.27 -21.38 -37.41
N ARG A 297 13.35 -21.88 -38.00
CA ARG A 297 13.85 -21.49 -39.34
C ARG A 297 14.22 -22.71 -40.15
#